data_76d5cb69b48d212a20c289ff33ff07ff
#
_entry.id   76d5cb69b48d212a20c289ff33ff07ff
#
_cell.length_a   1.000
_cell.length_b   1.000
_cell.length_c   1.000
_cell.angle_alpha   90.00
_cell.angle_beta   90.00
_cell.angle_gamma   90.00
#
_symmetry.space_group_name_H-M   'P 1'
#
loop_
_entity.id
_entity.type
_entity.pdbx_description
1 polymer ?
#
loop_
_entity_poly.entity_id
_entity_poly.type
_entity_poly.pdbx_seq_one_letter_code
_entity_poly.pdbx_strand_id
1 'polypeptide(L)'
;MQNNRFYGKIFGRRKIRAMDMDYFIHESSYVDDGAQIGKDTKVWYFCHIQAGAQIGSKCTIGQNVNISSNVIIGNEVKIQNNVSVYEGVEVEDGVFLGPSCVFTNDLTPRARYPKGHENYKKTIVKEGASIGANATVVCGHTIGKYAMIAAGAVVTRNVPDFALVAGVPARVIGKVDEKGNIIEKWG
;
A
#
# COMPACT_ATOMS: atom_id res chain seq x y z
N MET A 1 -28.74 -41.02 -6.64
CA MET A 1 -29.21 -39.67 -7.03
C MET A 1 -29.56 -38.92 -5.76
N GLN A 2 -28.67 -38.07 -5.27
CA GLN A 2 -28.99 -37.05 -4.28
C GLN A 2 -28.01 -35.90 -4.50
N ASN A 3 -28.56 -34.79 -5.03
CA ASN A 3 -27.88 -33.54 -5.24
C ASN A 3 -27.65 -32.84 -3.88
N ASN A 4 -26.43 -32.79 -3.41
CA ASN A 4 -26.04 -31.88 -2.32
C ASN A 4 -25.65 -30.52 -2.91
N ARG A 5 -26.63 -29.63 -2.95
CA ARG A 5 -26.39 -28.17 -3.16
C ARG A 5 -25.98 -27.56 -1.82
N PHE A 6 -24.70 -27.36 -1.62
CA PHE A 6 -24.22 -26.41 -0.61
C PHE A 6 -24.26 -25.00 -1.22
N TYR A 7 -25.36 -24.30 -1.03
CA TYR A 7 -25.40 -22.85 -1.19
C TYR A 7 -25.12 -22.22 0.17
N GLY A 8 -23.87 -21.76 0.35
CA GLY A 8 -23.55 -20.84 1.44
C GLY A 8 -24.41 -19.58 1.31
N LYS A 9 -25.05 -19.17 2.40
CA LYS A 9 -25.79 -17.91 2.48
C LYS A 9 -24.82 -16.77 2.18
N ILE A 10 -24.97 -16.14 1.02
CA ILE A 10 -24.33 -14.89 0.68
C ILE A 10 -25.07 -13.81 1.45
N PHE A 11 -24.43 -13.23 2.48
CA PHE A 11 -24.90 -12.04 3.17
C PHE A 11 -25.07 -10.91 2.15
N GLY A 12 -26.19 -10.18 2.28
CA GLY A 12 -26.77 -9.30 1.29
C GLY A 12 -25.80 -8.35 0.61
N ARG A 13 -25.51 -8.64 -0.64
CA ARG A 13 -24.94 -7.62 -1.55
C ARG A 13 -26.01 -6.59 -1.86
N ARG A 14 -25.95 -5.39 -1.27
CA ARG A 14 -26.52 -4.24 -1.93
C ARG A 14 -25.73 -4.05 -3.23
N LYS A 15 -26.35 -4.38 -4.37
CA LYS A 15 -25.90 -3.88 -5.67
C LYS A 15 -26.05 -2.36 -5.63
N ILE A 16 -25.01 -1.65 -5.21
CA ILE A 16 -24.90 -0.21 -5.46
C ILE A 16 -24.72 -0.13 -6.98
N ARG A 17 -25.69 0.49 -7.65
CA ARG A 17 -25.64 0.68 -9.11
C ARG A 17 -24.36 1.46 -9.41
N ALA A 18 -23.55 0.94 -10.32
CA ALA A 18 -22.29 1.54 -10.79
C ALA A 18 -22.45 2.96 -11.43
N MET A 19 -23.65 3.54 -11.40
CA MET A 19 -23.97 4.83 -12.03
C MET A 19 -23.81 6.06 -11.09
N ASP A 20 -23.51 5.87 -9.78
CA ASP A 20 -23.43 6.99 -8.83
C ASP A 20 -22.08 7.06 -8.10
N MET A 21 -21.10 6.21 -8.45
CA MET A 21 -19.78 6.26 -7.81
C MET A 21 -18.78 7.01 -8.68
N ASP A 22 -18.13 8.01 -8.10
CA ASP A 22 -17.09 8.81 -8.75
C ASP A 22 -15.77 8.04 -8.94
N TYR A 23 -15.74 6.71 -8.74
CA TYR A 23 -14.56 5.85 -8.83
C TYR A 23 -14.90 4.49 -9.47
N PHE A 24 -13.89 3.76 -9.92
CA PHE A 24 -14.03 2.45 -10.55
C PHE A 24 -13.55 1.33 -9.63
N ILE A 25 -14.35 0.27 -9.48
CA ILE A 25 -13.96 -0.98 -8.82
C ILE A 25 -14.29 -2.14 -9.74
N HIS A 26 -13.29 -2.97 -10.04
CA HIS A 26 -13.51 -4.21 -10.78
C HIS A 26 -14.36 -5.19 -9.95
N GLU A 27 -15.30 -5.88 -10.58
CA GLU A 27 -16.28 -6.76 -9.91
C GLU A 27 -15.68 -7.91 -9.08
N SER A 28 -14.43 -8.30 -9.37
CA SER A 28 -13.71 -9.33 -8.59
C SER A 28 -13.10 -8.80 -7.28
N SER A 29 -13.19 -7.51 -7.02
CA SER A 29 -12.60 -6.88 -5.83
C SER A 29 -13.63 -6.69 -4.73
N TYR A 30 -13.17 -6.73 -3.49
CA TYR A 30 -14.00 -6.54 -2.30
C TYR A 30 -13.65 -5.22 -1.63
N VAL A 31 -14.69 -4.45 -1.30
CA VAL A 31 -14.59 -3.24 -0.50
C VAL A 31 -15.55 -3.40 0.66
N ASP A 32 -14.99 -3.38 1.88
CA ASP A 32 -15.78 -3.54 3.09
C ASP A 32 -16.58 -2.26 3.39
N ASP A 33 -17.71 -2.43 4.07
CA ASP A 33 -18.51 -1.31 4.54
C ASP A 33 -17.68 -0.38 5.46
N GLY A 34 -17.74 0.93 5.20
CA GLY A 34 -16.99 1.94 5.94
C GLY A 34 -15.62 2.29 5.36
N ALA A 35 -15.16 1.60 4.30
CA ALA A 35 -14.03 2.07 3.51
C ALA A 35 -14.44 3.30 2.66
N GLN A 36 -13.51 4.25 2.49
CA GLN A 36 -13.71 5.46 1.72
C GLN A 36 -12.77 5.49 0.52
N ILE A 37 -13.29 5.79 -0.67
CA ILE A 37 -12.52 5.85 -1.90
C ILE A 37 -12.85 7.15 -2.60
N GLY A 38 -11.82 7.95 -2.88
CA GLY A 38 -11.94 9.23 -3.54
C GLY A 38 -12.21 9.14 -5.04
N LYS A 39 -12.64 10.29 -5.57
CA LYS A 39 -13.04 10.45 -6.98
C LYS A 39 -11.92 10.05 -7.95
N ASP A 40 -12.32 9.49 -9.11
CA ASP A 40 -11.42 9.07 -10.21
C ASP A 40 -10.40 7.99 -9.82
N THR A 41 -10.51 7.38 -8.64
CA THR A 41 -9.68 6.26 -8.22
C THR A 41 -10.13 4.97 -8.91
N LYS A 42 -9.15 4.13 -9.30
CA LYS A 42 -9.39 2.87 -10.01
C LYS A 42 -8.85 1.70 -9.20
N VAL A 43 -9.72 0.76 -8.85
CA VAL A 43 -9.38 -0.49 -8.17
C VAL A 43 -9.52 -1.64 -9.15
N TRP A 44 -8.41 -2.31 -9.44
CA TRP A 44 -8.36 -3.39 -10.42
C TRP A 44 -8.73 -4.74 -9.80
N TYR A 45 -8.30 -5.84 -10.42
CA TYR A 45 -8.76 -7.20 -10.12
C TYR A 45 -8.32 -7.71 -8.75
N PHE A 46 -9.19 -8.46 -8.08
CA PHE A 46 -8.90 -9.26 -6.89
C PHE A 46 -8.31 -8.47 -5.70
N CYS A 47 -8.67 -7.21 -5.56
CA CYS A 47 -8.26 -6.40 -4.43
C CYS A 47 -9.19 -6.59 -3.23
N HIS A 48 -8.68 -6.34 -2.03
CA HIS A 48 -9.48 -6.22 -0.82
C HIS A 48 -9.14 -4.90 -0.11
N ILE A 49 -10.15 -4.06 0.04
CA ILE A 49 -10.06 -2.79 0.78
C ILE A 49 -10.90 -2.95 2.03
N GLN A 50 -10.24 -2.97 3.19
CA GLN A 50 -10.87 -3.28 4.45
C GLN A 50 -11.57 -2.06 5.08
N ALA A 51 -12.45 -2.33 6.04
CA ALA A 51 -13.24 -1.31 6.74
C ALA A 51 -12.37 -0.24 7.38
N GLY A 52 -12.78 1.03 7.28
CA GLY A 52 -12.04 2.17 7.82
C GLY A 52 -10.85 2.64 6.99
N ALA A 53 -10.46 1.92 5.93
CA ALA A 53 -9.44 2.40 5.00
C ALA A 53 -9.92 3.68 4.29
N GLN A 54 -9.02 4.66 4.13
CA GLN A 54 -9.27 5.92 3.46
C GLN A 54 -8.31 6.06 2.27
N ILE A 55 -8.85 6.12 1.07
CA ILE A 55 -8.07 6.24 -0.17
C ILE A 55 -8.48 7.55 -0.85
N GLY A 56 -7.51 8.37 -1.17
CA GLY A 56 -7.70 9.64 -1.85
C GLY A 56 -8.18 9.50 -3.29
N SER A 57 -8.20 10.62 -3.99
CA SER A 57 -8.67 10.74 -5.37
C SER A 57 -7.58 10.40 -6.39
N LYS A 58 -7.99 10.01 -7.61
CA LYS A 58 -7.12 9.73 -8.77
C LYS A 58 -6.05 8.65 -8.51
N CYS A 59 -6.27 7.77 -7.55
CA CYS A 59 -5.37 6.66 -7.28
C CYS A 59 -5.54 5.53 -8.30
N THR A 60 -4.49 4.72 -8.45
CA THR A 60 -4.55 3.49 -9.23
C THR A 60 -4.10 2.34 -8.34
N ILE A 61 -5.02 1.44 -8.03
CA ILE A 61 -4.79 0.26 -7.21
C ILE A 61 -4.70 -0.95 -8.14
N GLY A 62 -3.52 -1.51 -8.27
CA GLY A 62 -3.21 -2.64 -9.14
C GLY A 62 -3.88 -3.94 -8.69
N GLN A 63 -3.64 -5.01 -9.47
CA GLN A 63 -4.23 -6.32 -9.19
C GLN A 63 -3.69 -6.93 -7.89
N ASN A 64 -4.57 -7.65 -7.15
CA ASN A 64 -4.22 -8.40 -5.95
C ASN A 64 -3.57 -7.53 -4.86
N VAL A 65 -4.10 -6.31 -4.69
CA VAL A 65 -3.69 -5.40 -3.61
C VAL A 65 -4.59 -5.59 -2.43
N ASN A 66 -3.99 -5.67 -1.23
CA ASN A 66 -4.71 -5.64 0.03
C ASN A 66 -4.43 -4.32 0.77
N ILE A 67 -5.48 -3.59 1.14
CA ILE A 67 -5.39 -2.40 1.98
C ILE A 67 -6.11 -2.71 3.28
N SER A 68 -5.34 -2.80 4.36
CA SER A 68 -5.84 -3.17 5.68
C SER A 68 -6.69 -2.06 6.31
N SER A 69 -7.38 -2.41 7.38
CA SER A 69 -8.22 -1.47 8.14
C SER A 69 -7.43 -0.24 8.58
N ASN A 70 -8.10 0.91 8.57
CA ASN A 70 -7.59 2.19 9.06
C ASN A 70 -6.33 2.72 8.34
N VAL A 71 -5.94 2.14 7.21
CA VAL A 71 -4.85 2.66 6.37
C VAL A 71 -5.29 3.95 5.69
N ILE A 72 -4.37 4.92 5.62
CA ILE A 72 -4.59 6.19 4.95
C ILE A 72 -3.71 6.25 3.70
N ILE A 73 -4.34 6.43 2.54
CA ILE A 73 -3.69 6.62 1.24
C ILE A 73 -4.09 7.99 0.70
N GLY A 74 -3.13 8.83 0.39
CA GLY A 74 -3.31 10.15 -0.20
C GLY A 74 -3.84 10.12 -1.62
N ASN A 75 -3.77 11.26 -2.29
CA ASN A 75 -4.23 11.43 -3.66
C ASN A 75 -3.16 11.02 -4.68
N GLU A 76 -3.58 10.67 -5.90
CA GLU A 76 -2.68 10.39 -7.04
C GLU A 76 -1.65 9.28 -6.77
N VAL A 77 -1.91 8.42 -5.79
CA VAL A 77 -1.05 7.29 -5.43
C VAL A 77 -1.20 6.15 -6.45
N LYS A 78 -0.07 5.55 -6.83
CA LYS A 78 -0.05 4.36 -7.68
C LYS A 78 0.48 3.17 -6.88
N ILE A 79 -0.39 2.22 -6.60
CA ILE A 79 -0.03 0.94 -5.98
C ILE A 79 -0.04 -0.13 -7.06
N GLN A 80 1.12 -0.74 -7.28
CA GLN A 80 1.28 -1.80 -8.28
C GLN A 80 0.77 -3.15 -7.76
N ASN A 81 0.80 -4.17 -8.63
CA ASN A 81 0.25 -5.49 -8.32
C ASN A 81 0.92 -6.14 -7.11
N ASN A 82 0.16 -6.96 -6.39
CA ASN A 82 0.61 -7.82 -5.29
C ASN A 82 1.20 -7.04 -4.09
N VAL A 83 0.72 -5.84 -3.82
CA VAL A 83 1.13 -5.05 -2.65
C VAL A 83 0.11 -5.21 -1.54
N SER A 84 0.60 -5.44 -0.31
CA SER A 84 -0.21 -5.35 0.91
C SER A 84 0.21 -4.14 1.72
N VAL A 85 -0.73 -3.22 1.96
CA VAL A 85 -0.55 -2.07 2.84
C VAL A 85 -1.22 -2.40 4.15
N TYR A 86 -0.42 -2.70 5.17
CA TYR A 86 -0.92 -3.13 6.47
C TYR A 86 -1.28 -1.95 7.38
N GLU A 87 -2.11 -2.21 8.38
CA GLU A 87 -2.44 -1.25 9.43
C GLU A 87 -1.18 -0.65 10.06
N GLY A 88 -1.19 0.66 10.28
CA GLY A 88 -0.05 1.44 10.74
C GLY A 88 0.80 2.04 9.61
N VAL A 89 0.50 1.73 8.36
CA VAL A 89 1.14 2.38 7.19
C VAL A 89 0.27 3.55 6.73
N GLU A 90 0.92 4.69 6.53
CA GLU A 90 0.33 5.91 5.97
C GLU A 90 1.12 6.32 4.72
N VAL A 91 0.41 6.59 3.63
CA VAL A 91 0.98 6.91 2.33
C VAL A 91 0.46 8.27 1.90
N GLU A 92 1.35 9.23 1.73
CA GLU A 92 1.02 10.60 1.30
C GLU A 92 0.78 10.68 -0.23
N ASP A 93 0.47 11.88 -0.73
CA ASP A 93 0.11 12.14 -2.12
C ASP A 93 1.23 11.77 -3.10
N GLY A 94 0.86 11.34 -4.31
CA GLY A 94 1.78 11.12 -5.42
C GLY A 94 2.78 9.98 -5.25
N VAL A 95 2.65 9.15 -4.22
CA VAL A 95 3.55 8.03 -3.96
C VAL A 95 3.37 6.91 -4.98
N PHE A 96 4.50 6.28 -5.34
CA PHE A 96 4.54 5.07 -6.15
C PHE A 96 4.98 3.87 -5.31
N LEU A 97 4.13 2.85 -5.21
CA LEU A 97 4.44 1.56 -4.61
C LEU A 97 4.65 0.51 -5.71
N GLY A 98 5.89 0.11 -5.91
CA GLY A 98 6.29 -0.84 -6.94
C GLY A 98 5.73 -2.26 -6.72
N PRO A 99 5.65 -3.09 -7.76
CA PRO A 99 5.04 -4.41 -7.67
C PRO A 99 5.72 -5.27 -6.61
N SER A 100 4.89 -5.94 -5.81
CA SER A 100 5.33 -6.85 -4.75
C SER A 100 6.24 -6.19 -3.70
N CYS A 101 6.23 -4.86 -3.55
CA CYS A 101 6.90 -4.27 -2.40
C CYS A 101 6.17 -4.66 -1.11
N VAL A 102 6.91 -4.74 -0.01
CA VAL A 102 6.45 -5.31 1.25
C VAL A 102 6.57 -4.28 2.38
N PHE A 103 5.50 -4.14 3.14
CA PHE A 103 5.52 -3.46 4.43
C PHE A 103 5.40 -4.48 5.55
N THR A 104 6.05 -4.23 6.69
CA THR A 104 5.77 -4.96 7.93
C THR A 104 5.06 -4.03 8.91
N ASN A 105 4.48 -4.56 9.98
CA ASN A 105 3.85 -3.75 11.05
C ASN A 105 4.26 -4.20 12.46
N ASP A 106 4.81 -5.42 12.61
CA ASP A 106 5.36 -5.94 13.85
C ASP A 106 6.85 -6.28 13.68
N LEU A 107 7.70 -5.78 14.57
CA LEU A 107 9.16 -6.02 14.56
C LEU A 107 9.53 -7.42 15.06
N THR A 108 8.69 -8.04 15.87
CA THR A 108 8.98 -9.32 16.51
C THR A 108 7.75 -10.23 16.54
N PRO A 109 7.21 -10.61 15.36
CA PRO A 109 5.99 -11.40 15.29
C PRO A 109 6.21 -12.81 15.85
N ARG A 110 5.23 -13.29 16.64
CA ARG A 110 5.21 -14.64 17.19
C ARG A 110 3.79 -15.18 17.18
N ALA A 111 3.57 -16.28 16.51
CA ALA A 111 2.23 -16.91 16.40
C ALA A 111 1.62 -17.26 17.77
N ARG A 112 2.42 -17.71 18.71
CA ARG A 112 1.96 -18.09 20.06
C ARG A 112 1.79 -16.88 21.00
N TYR A 113 2.29 -15.72 20.63
CA TYR A 113 2.28 -14.49 21.44
C TYR A 113 1.82 -13.33 20.56
N PRO A 114 0.54 -13.36 20.11
CA PRO A 114 0.01 -12.30 19.26
C PRO A 114 0.01 -10.98 20.03
N LYS A 115 0.36 -9.93 19.33
CA LYS A 115 0.31 -8.57 19.85
C LYS A 115 -0.96 -7.89 19.37
N GLY A 116 -1.54 -7.02 20.18
CA GLY A 116 -2.66 -6.17 19.78
C GLY A 116 -2.23 -5.09 18.78
N HIS A 117 -3.21 -4.51 18.10
CA HIS A 117 -3.01 -3.44 17.11
C HIS A 117 -2.22 -2.24 17.66
N GLU A 118 -2.34 -1.96 18.97
CA GLU A 118 -1.63 -0.89 19.67
C GLU A 118 -0.11 -1.07 19.68
N ASN A 119 0.38 -2.26 19.37
CA ASN A 119 1.81 -2.57 19.31
C ASN A 119 2.41 -2.44 17.90
N TYR A 120 1.57 -2.23 16.88
CA TYR A 120 2.04 -2.04 15.53
C TYR A 120 2.83 -0.73 15.40
N LYS A 121 3.89 -0.76 14.61
CA LYS A 121 4.77 0.38 14.42
C LYS A 121 4.35 1.14 13.17
N LYS A 122 4.09 2.45 13.35
CA LYS A 122 3.70 3.34 12.26
C LYS A 122 4.82 3.49 11.23
N THR A 123 4.49 3.38 9.95
CA THR A 123 5.37 3.67 8.82
C THR A 123 4.74 4.77 7.98
N ILE A 124 5.51 5.79 7.64
CA ILE A 124 5.05 6.92 6.82
C ILE A 124 5.83 6.93 5.51
N VAL A 125 5.12 6.92 4.39
CA VAL A 125 5.70 7.14 3.07
C VAL A 125 5.26 8.53 2.60
N LYS A 126 6.20 9.47 2.59
CA LYS A 126 5.93 10.86 2.31
C LYS A 126 5.71 11.13 0.82
N GLU A 127 5.14 12.30 0.55
CA GLU A 127 4.76 12.81 -0.76
C GLU A 127 5.81 12.51 -1.85
N GLY A 128 5.35 12.02 -3.00
CA GLY A 128 6.17 11.79 -4.18
C GLY A 128 7.22 10.68 -4.06
N ALA A 129 7.34 9.99 -2.92
CA ALA A 129 8.31 8.92 -2.76
C ALA A 129 8.01 7.72 -3.66
N SER A 130 9.03 6.98 -4.06
CA SER A 130 8.91 5.77 -4.87
C SER A 130 9.55 4.57 -4.18
N ILE A 131 8.78 3.50 -4.02
CA ILE A 131 9.26 2.21 -3.52
C ILE A 131 9.43 1.27 -4.69
N GLY A 132 10.63 0.77 -4.93
CA GLY A 132 10.95 -0.15 -6.02
C GLY A 132 10.32 -1.53 -5.85
N ALA A 133 10.25 -2.29 -6.95
CA ALA A 133 9.73 -3.65 -6.96
C ALA A 133 10.44 -4.55 -5.94
N ASN A 134 9.69 -5.40 -5.24
CA ASN A 134 10.20 -6.32 -4.22
C ASN A 134 11.02 -5.67 -3.08
N ALA A 135 10.98 -4.35 -2.93
CA ALA A 135 11.62 -3.71 -1.79
C ALA A 135 10.81 -3.99 -0.51
N THR A 136 11.50 -4.12 0.62
CA THR A 136 10.88 -4.31 1.93
C THR A 136 11.12 -3.10 2.80
N VAL A 137 10.04 -2.55 3.35
CA VAL A 137 10.09 -1.48 4.36
C VAL A 137 9.76 -2.07 5.72
N VAL A 138 10.78 -2.16 6.58
CA VAL A 138 10.60 -2.57 7.97
C VAL A 138 9.84 -1.46 8.70
N CYS A 139 8.87 -1.83 9.51
CA CYS A 139 7.98 -0.89 10.19
C CYS A 139 8.71 0.03 11.19
N GLY A 140 8.10 1.16 11.51
CA GLY A 140 8.64 2.14 12.44
C GLY A 140 9.52 3.20 11.77
N HIS A 141 9.54 3.27 10.45
CA HIS A 141 10.40 4.18 9.72
C HIS A 141 9.61 5.13 8.81
N THR A 142 10.20 6.27 8.52
CA THR A 142 9.68 7.27 7.59
C THR A 142 10.52 7.22 6.30
N ILE A 143 9.84 7.16 5.16
CA ILE A 143 10.42 7.38 3.85
C ILE A 143 10.19 8.83 3.49
N GLY A 144 11.27 9.58 3.26
CA GLY A 144 11.24 11.01 3.00
C GLY A 144 10.57 11.38 1.68
N LYS A 145 10.25 12.68 1.53
CA LYS A 145 9.64 13.22 0.31
C LYS A 145 10.51 12.93 -0.90
N TYR A 146 9.89 12.51 -2.00
CA TYR A 146 10.57 12.22 -3.26
C TYR A 146 11.75 11.25 -3.15
N ALA A 147 11.89 10.55 -2.02
CA ALA A 147 12.92 9.53 -1.88
C ALA A 147 12.67 8.35 -2.82
N MET A 148 13.73 7.75 -3.31
CA MET A 148 13.67 6.59 -4.19
C MET A 148 14.32 5.37 -3.54
N ILE A 149 13.51 4.34 -3.32
CA ILE A 149 13.96 3.04 -2.80
C ILE A 149 14.17 2.14 -4.00
N ALA A 150 15.40 1.67 -4.21
CA ALA A 150 15.72 0.77 -5.30
C ALA A 150 15.00 -0.58 -5.16
N ALA A 151 14.76 -1.24 -6.29
CA ALA A 151 14.16 -2.57 -6.30
C ALA A 151 14.98 -3.57 -5.44
N GLY A 152 14.28 -4.41 -4.68
CA GLY A 152 14.88 -5.41 -3.78
C GLY A 152 15.58 -4.86 -2.55
N ALA A 153 15.56 -3.56 -2.29
CA ALA A 153 16.17 -2.98 -1.10
C ALA A 153 15.41 -3.34 0.18
N VAL A 154 16.11 -3.46 1.30
CA VAL A 154 15.51 -3.67 2.64
C VAL A 154 15.77 -2.45 3.51
N VAL A 155 14.74 -1.62 3.67
CA VAL A 155 14.81 -0.39 4.46
C VAL A 155 14.63 -0.73 5.94
N THR A 156 15.65 -0.39 6.75
CA THR A 156 15.72 -0.68 8.20
C THR A 156 15.94 0.59 9.04
N ARG A 157 15.79 1.76 8.46
CA ARG A 157 15.93 3.08 9.09
C ARG A 157 15.20 4.14 8.29
N ASN A 158 15.02 5.32 8.87
CA ASN A 158 14.45 6.46 8.15
C ASN A 158 15.27 6.80 6.91
N VAL A 159 14.58 7.18 5.85
CA VAL A 159 15.18 7.61 4.58
C VAL A 159 14.99 9.12 4.46
N PRO A 160 16.04 9.90 4.23
CA PRO A 160 15.94 11.35 4.03
C PRO A 160 15.14 11.70 2.77
N ASP A 161 14.64 12.94 2.74
CA ASP A 161 14.01 13.50 1.55
C ASP A 161 15.00 13.48 0.37
N PHE A 162 14.50 13.16 -0.83
CA PHE A 162 15.27 13.06 -2.08
C PHE A 162 16.41 12.04 -2.08
N ALA A 163 16.53 11.20 -1.07
CA ALA A 163 17.59 10.19 -1.03
C ALA A 163 17.31 9.03 -2.01
N LEU A 164 18.34 8.60 -2.72
CA LEU A 164 18.36 7.32 -3.42
C LEU A 164 18.98 6.28 -2.49
N VAL A 165 18.24 5.22 -2.19
CA VAL A 165 18.72 4.14 -1.31
C VAL A 165 18.65 2.79 -2.00
N ALA A 166 19.62 1.92 -1.73
CA ALA A 166 19.70 0.55 -2.28
C ALA A 166 20.36 -0.41 -1.32
N GLY A 167 20.17 -1.70 -1.57
CA GLY A 167 20.87 -2.79 -0.88
C GLY A 167 20.14 -3.40 0.30
N VAL A 168 20.77 -4.40 0.92
CA VAL A 168 20.28 -5.18 2.08
C VAL A 168 21.38 -5.25 3.14
N PRO A 169 21.25 -4.49 4.24
CA PRO A 169 20.27 -3.42 4.51
C PRO A 169 20.49 -2.19 3.61
N ALA A 170 19.42 -1.46 3.30
CA ALA A 170 19.48 -0.30 2.43
C ALA A 170 20.38 0.81 2.99
N ARG A 171 21.15 1.43 2.09
CA ARG A 171 22.03 2.58 2.38
C ARG A 171 21.77 3.69 1.37
N VAL A 172 21.96 4.93 1.78
CA VAL A 172 21.92 6.06 0.86
C VAL A 172 23.09 5.95 -0.09
N ILE A 173 22.80 5.96 -1.40
CA ILE A 173 23.78 5.85 -2.48
C ILE A 173 23.75 7.03 -3.42
N GLY A 174 22.97 8.07 -3.12
CA GLY A 174 22.86 9.27 -3.92
C GLY A 174 21.60 10.06 -3.62
N LYS A 175 21.29 10.98 -4.53
CA LYS A 175 20.08 11.80 -4.50
C LYS A 175 19.38 11.80 -5.85
N VAL A 176 18.08 12.05 -5.80
CA VAL A 176 17.21 12.22 -6.97
C VAL A 176 16.52 13.58 -6.93
N ASP A 177 16.03 14.04 -8.08
CA ASP A 177 15.10 15.16 -8.17
C ASP A 177 13.63 14.68 -8.02
N GLU A 178 12.67 15.61 -8.05
CA GLU A 178 11.22 15.30 -7.97
C GLU A 178 10.72 14.39 -9.12
N LYS A 179 11.45 14.35 -10.25
CA LYS A 179 11.12 13.52 -11.40
C LYS A 179 11.75 12.12 -11.33
N GLY A 180 12.59 11.87 -10.29
CA GLY A 180 13.31 10.63 -10.11
C GLY A 180 14.63 10.54 -10.91
N ASN A 181 15.10 11.62 -11.50
CA ASN A 181 16.43 11.64 -12.13
C ASN A 181 17.50 11.62 -11.04
N ILE A 182 18.53 10.79 -11.23
CA ILE A 182 19.68 10.77 -10.33
C ILE A 182 20.50 12.03 -10.56
N ILE A 183 20.57 12.90 -9.54
CA ILE A 183 21.32 14.15 -9.58
C ILE A 183 22.66 14.06 -8.85
N GLU A 184 22.81 13.06 -7.97
CA GLU A 184 24.03 12.81 -7.23
C GLU A 184 24.15 11.30 -6.98
N LYS A 185 25.33 10.73 -7.21
CA LYS A 185 25.59 9.32 -6.94
C LYS A 185 26.86 9.19 -6.12
N TRP A 186 26.77 8.43 -5.03
CA TRP A 186 27.88 8.14 -4.14
C TRP A 186 28.31 6.69 -4.34
N GLY A 187 29.60 6.48 -4.41
CA GLY A 187 30.21 5.19 -4.72
C GLY A 187 30.02 4.11 -3.66
#